data_83891200a846ee90c06811b6f094352d
#
_entry.id   83891200a846ee90c06811b6f094352d
#
_cell.length_a   1.000
_cell.length_b   1.000
_cell.length_c   1.000
_cell.angle_alpha   90.00
_cell.angle_beta   90.00
_cell.angle_gamma   90.00
#
_symmetry.space_group_name_H-M   'P 1'
#
loop_
_entity.id
_entity.type
_entity.pdbx_description
1 polymer ?
#
loop_
_entity_poly.entity_id
_entity_poly.type
_entity_poly.pdbx_seq_one_letter_code
_entity_poly.pdbx_strand_id
1 'polypeptide(L)'
;MRVILLGAPGSGKGTVAEGLRSAYGFPKISTGDLLRAAVRERTPLGLKAEVQMGKGGLVDDATVLALLRERLAREDCRDGYTLDGFPRNIAQAESLEALGASGPEVVFDLQVGEEVIFRRLTNRRTCPSCEAIYHIINKPPKKEGTCDVCGTALVQRADDRPEVIAERLKTHHAKTEPLIARYAAKGTLYRIDGGRTPEATFAEVKKVMDAVMGETGPSRGRG
;
A
#
# COMPACT_ATOMS: atom_id res chain seq x y z
N MET A 1 -7.94 13.12 -7.12
CA MET A 1 -8.50 12.22 -6.04
C MET A 1 -7.36 11.58 -5.27
N ARG A 2 -7.51 11.38 -3.96
CA ARG A 2 -6.52 10.68 -3.11
C ARG A 2 -7.13 9.42 -2.53
N VAL A 3 -6.55 8.25 -2.84
CA VAL A 3 -6.94 6.97 -2.25
C VAL A 3 -5.88 6.54 -1.26
N ILE A 4 -6.28 6.17 -0.04
CA ILE A 4 -5.39 5.69 1.03
C ILE A 4 -5.77 4.25 1.36
N LEU A 5 -4.78 3.37 1.38
CA LEU A 5 -4.96 1.97 1.76
C LEU A 5 -4.40 1.73 3.16
N LEU A 6 -5.27 1.49 4.12
CA LEU A 6 -4.96 1.05 5.46
C LEU A 6 -5.10 -0.47 5.59
N GLY A 7 -4.53 -1.02 6.64
CA GLY A 7 -4.56 -2.45 6.94
C GLY A 7 -3.17 -2.99 7.25
N ALA A 8 -3.13 -4.13 7.92
CA ALA A 8 -1.90 -4.77 8.36
C ALA A 8 -0.97 -5.16 7.19
N PRO A 9 0.34 -5.36 7.43
CA PRO A 9 1.22 -5.96 6.43
C PRO A 9 0.63 -7.28 5.92
N GLY A 10 0.62 -7.49 4.59
CA GLY A 10 0.02 -8.72 4.03
C GLY A 10 -1.49 -8.71 3.84
N SER A 11 -2.21 -7.62 4.19
CA SER A 11 -3.67 -7.53 4.01
C SER A 11 -4.15 -7.45 2.55
N GLY A 12 -3.24 -7.24 1.57
CA GLY A 12 -3.60 -7.16 0.15
C GLY A 12 -3.59 -5.75 -0.44
N LYS A 13 -3.15 -4.73 0.29
CA LYS A 13 -3.07 -3.33 -0.17
C LYS A 13 -2.43 -3.17 -1.53
N GLY A 14 -1.27 -3.80 -1.74
CA GLY A 14 -0.56 -3.71 -3.00
C GLY A 14 -1.34 -4.30 -4.19
N THR A 15 -2.14 -5.34 -3.96
CA THR A 15 -3.01 -5.93 -4.99
C THR A 15 -4.19 -4.99 -5.31
N VAL A 16 -4.80 -4.40 -4.29
CA VAL A 16 -5.86 -3.40 -4.47
C VAL A 16 -5.32 -2.17 -5.21
N ALA A 17 -4.13 -1.68 -4.83
CA ALA A 17 -3.51 -0.54 -5.51
C ALA A 17 -3.24 -0.81 -7.00
N GLU A 18 -2.83 -2.02 -7.34
CA GLU A 18 -2.63 -2.42 -8.74
C GLU A 18 -3.97 -2.51 -9.51
N GLY A 19 -5.02 -3.00 -8.86
CA GLY A 19 -6.38 -2.98 -9.40
C GLY A 19 -6.87 -1.54 -9.65
N LEU A 20 -6.64 -0.62 -8.72
CA LEU A 20 -6.99 0.80 -8.86
C LEU A 20 -6.20 1.46 -10.00
N ARG A 21 -4.92 1.14 -10.14
CA ARG A 21 -4.09 1.60 -11.26
C ARG A 21 -4.65 1.12 -12.61
N SER A 22 -5.04 -0.15 -12.68
CA SER A 22 -5.56 -0.74 -13.92
C SER A 22 -6.95 -0.23 -14.29
N ALA A 23 -7.83 0.03 -13.30
CA ALA A 23 -9.22 0.42 -13.53
C ALA A 23 -9.40 1.94 -13.70
N TYR A 24 -8.61 2.76 -13.00
CA TYR A 24 -8.79 4.22 -12.92
C TYR A 24 -7.56 5.02 -13.35
N GLY A 25 -6.44 4.37 -13.69
CA GLY A 25 -5.20 5.03 -14.05
C GLY A 25 -4.45 5.67 -12.86
N PHE A 26 -4.90 5.45 -11.61
CA PHE A 26 -4.25 6.05 -10.43
C PHE A 26 -2.91 5.36 -10.14
N PRO A 27 -1.78 6.09 -10.20
CA PRO A 27 -0.50 5.50 -9.89
C PRO A 27 -0.46 4.99 -8.46
N LYS A 28 0.10 3.79 -8.28
CA LYS A 28 0.41 3.23 -6.97
C LYS A 28 1.65 3.90 -6.40
N ILE A 29 1.54 4.48 -5.22
CA ILE A 29 2.64 5.05 -4.46
C ILE A 29 2.83 4.24 -3.18
N SER A 30 3.77 3.32 -3.20
CA SER A 30 4.12 2.48 -2.07
C SER A 30 5.38 3.02 -1.39
N THR A 31 5.24 3.55 -0.17
CA THR A 31 6.40 4.01 0.60
C THR A 31 7.39 2.89 0.89
N GLY A 32 6.88 1.66 1.07
CA GLY A 32 7.74 0.49 1.22
C GLY A 32 8.56 0.20 -0.05
N ASP A 33 8.00 0.37 -1.24
CA ASP A 33 8.71 0.14 -2.50
C ASP A 33 9.72 1.27 -2.77
N LEU A 34 9.36 2.53 -2.47
CA LEU A 34 10.29 3.68 -2.55
C LEU A 34 11.51 3.47 -1.63
N LEU A 35 11.29 3.06 -0.39
CA LEU A 35 12.38 2.76 0.54
C LEU A 35 13.23 1.58 0.08
N ARG A 36 12.62 0.51 -0.43
CA ARG A 36 13.36 -0.64 -0.99
C ARG A 36 14.17 -0.26 -2.23
N ALA A 37 13.68 0.64 -3.07
CA ALA A 37 14.45 1.18 -4.19
C ALA A 37 15.69 1.93 -3.67
N ALA A 38 15.54 2.83 -2.69
CA ALA A 38 16.65 3.54 -2.07
C ALA A 38 17.69 2.59 -1.42
N VAL A 39 17.23 1.47 -0.83
CA VAL A 39 18.12 0.40 -0.30
C VAL A 39 18.91 -0.25 -1.43
N ARG A 40 18.26 -0.62 -2.52
CA ARG A 40 18.95 -1.23 -3.69
C ARG A 40 20.00 -0.31 -4.30
N GLU A 41 19.68 0.99 -4.38
CA GLU A 41 20.56 2.02 -4.90
C GLU A 41 21.66 2.42 -3.90
N ARG A 42 21.64 1.85 -2.67
CA ARG A 42 22.58 2.11 -1.59
C ARG A 42 22.74 3.61 -1.26
N THR A 43 21.67 4.36 -1.38
CA THR A 43 21.67 5.77 -0.99
C THR A 43 21.88 5.90 0.54
N PRO A 44 22.41 7.03 1.05
CA PRO A 44 22.53 7.23 2.51
C PRO A 44 21.21 7.02 3.26
N LEU A 45 20.10 7.41 2.65
CA LEU A 45 18.74 7.18 3.13
C LEU A 45 18.38 5.69 3.11
N GLY A 46 18.69 5.00 2.02
CA GLY A 46 18.42 3.57 1.87
C GLY A 46 19.12 2.73 2.94
N LEU A 47 20.38 3.04 3.26
CA LEU A 47 21.12 2.34 4.32
C LEU A 47 20.49 2.50 5.71
N LYS A 48 19.95 3.69 6.03
CA LYS A 48 19.19 3.91 7.27
C LYS A 48 17.86 3.14 7.26
N ALA A 49 17.16 3.17 6.13
CA ALA A 49 15.88 2.49 5.96
C ALA A 49 16.03 0.96 6.08
N GLU A 50 17.10 0.37 5.54
CA GLU A 50 17.39 -1.07 5.60
C GLU A 50 17.42 -1.59 7.02
N VAL A 51 18.10 -0.90 7.93
CA VAL A 51 18.19 -1.26 9.36
C VAL A 51 16.81 -1.27 10.02
N GLN A 52 16.01 -0.23 9.81
CA GLN A 52 14.70 -0.10 10.43
C GLN A 52 13.70 -1.13 9.86
N MET A 53 13.67 -1.28 8.53
CA MET A 53 12.80 -2.24 7.88
C MET A 53 13.15 -3.69 8.24
N GLY A 54 14.44 -4.00 8.36
CA GLY A 54 14.92 -5.33 8.78
C GLY A 54 14.48 -5.74 10.19
N LYS A 55 14.20 -4.76 11.04
CA LYS A 55 13.64 -4.94 12.40
C LYS A 55 12.11 -4.89 12.46
N GLY A 56 11.43 -4.67 11.34
CA GLY A 56 9.97 -4.49 11.29
C GLY A 56 9.47 -3.13 11.78
N GLY A 57 10.38 -2.19 12.05
CA GLY A 57 10.07 -0.83 12.49
C GLY A 57 9.69 0.12 11.34
N LEU A 58 9.30 1.35 11.72
CA LEU A 58 9.05 2.43 10.76
C LEU A 58 10.32 3.25 10.56
N VAL A 59 10.56 3.66 9.31
CA VAL A 59 11.55 4.68 8.97
C VAL A 59 11.03 6.04 9.47
N ASP A 60 11.91 6.97 9.79
CA ASP A 60 11.55 8.28 10.32
C ASP A 60 10.60 9.04 9.37
N ASP A 61 9.67 9.80 9.98
CA ASP A 61 8.57 10.44 9.26
C ASP A 61 9.05 11.51 8.27
N ALA A 62 10.12 12.25 8.62
CA ALA A 62 10.65 13.31 7.76
C ALA A 62 11.22 12.72 6.45
N THR A 63 11.92 11.62 6.55
CA THR A 63 12.47 10.85 5.44
C THR A 63 11.37 10.33 4.51
N VAL A 64 10.36 9.66 5.09
CA VAL A 64 9.24 9.11 4.30
C VAL A 64 8.46 10.23 3.62
N LEU A 65 8.23 11.35 4.33
CA LEU A 65 7.51 12.49 3.78
C LEU A 65 8.27 13.18 2.64
N ALA A 66 9.60 13.28 2.73
CA ALA A 66 10.42 13.83 1.66
C ALA A 66 10.32 13.01 0.37
N LEU A 67 10.46 11.68 0.47
CA LEU A 67 10.28 10.76 -0.66
C LEU A 67 8.87 10.83 -1.26
N LEU A 68 7.87 10.93 -0.39
CA LEU A 68 6.47 11.04 -0.82
C LEU A 68 6.23 12.35 -1.58
N ARG A 69 6.71 13.48 -1.07
CA ARG A 69 6.58 14.79 -1.74
C ARG A 69 7.20 14.79 -3.14
N GLU A 70 8.39 14.26 -3.26
CA GLU A 70 9.06 14.13 -4.57
C GLU A 70 8.24 13.28 -5.54
N ARG A 71 7.68 12.15 -5.06
CA ARG A 71 6.86 11.26 -5.87
C ARG A 71 5.52 11.90 -6.28
N LEU A 72 4.87 12.61 -5.36
CA LEU A 72 3.60 13.29 -5.62
C LEU A 72 3.73 14.48 -6.56
N ALA A 73 4.91 15.08 -6.69
CA ALA A 73 5.16 16.18 -7.62
C ALA A 73 5.20 15.75 -9.09
N ARG A 74 5.22 14.45 -9.39
CA ARG A 74 5.22 13.93 -10.76
C ARG A 74 3.85 14.11 -11.41
N GLU A 75 3.85 14.34 -12.71
CA GLU A 75 2.65 14.64 -13.49
C GLU A 75 1.59 13.55 -13.45
N ASP A 76 2.01 12.27 -13.35
CA ASP A 76 1.10 11.12 -13.27
C ASP A 76 0.23 11.10 -12.01
N CYS A 77 0.56 11.91 -10.99
CA CYS A 77 -0.22 12.04 -9.76
C CYS A 77 -1.29 13.14 -9.80
N ARG A 78 -1.37 13.91 -10.88
CA ARG A 78 -2.21 15.11 -10.97
C ARG A 78 -3.70 14.81 -10.82
N ASP A 79 -4.20 13.79 -11.49
CA ASP A 79 -5.63 13.46 -11.52
C ASP A 79 -6.07 12.58 -10.37
N GLY A 80 -5.11 11.86 -9.78
CA GLY A 80 -5.35 11.00 -8.61
C GLY A 80 -4.19 10.04 -8.38
N TYR A 81 -4.15 9.45 -7.19
CA TYR A 81 -3.13 8.49 -6.80
C TYR A 81 -3.59 7.60 -5.65
N THR A 82 -2.93 6.46 -5.50
CA THR A 82 -3.18 5.51 -4.42
C THR A 82 -1.96 5.40 -3.52
N LEU A 83 -2.12 5.70 -2.23
CA LEU A 83 -1.09 5.54 -1.20
C LEU A 83 -1.15 4.14 -0.59
N ASP A 84 -0.07 3.37 -0.70
CA ASP A 84 0.12 2.08 -0.05
C ASP A 84 1.24 2.20 1.00
N GLY A 85 0.86 2.02 2.27
CA GLY A 85 1.78 2.08 3.39
C GLY A 85 2.14 3.50 3.88
N PHE A 86 1.30 4.48 3.55
CA PHE A 86 1.32 5.83 4.09
C PHE A 86 -0.11 6.39 4.12
N PRO A 87 -0.53 7.08 5.22
CA PRO A 87 0.21 7.26 6.47
C PRO A 87 0.26 5.98 7.32
N ARG A 88 1.24 5.88 8.23
CA ARG A 88 1.37 4.78 9.20
C ARG A 88 1.27 5.21 10.65
N ASN A 89 1.14 6.51 10.92
CA ASN A 89 0.88 7.08 12.23
C ASN A 89 0.13 8.43 12.11
N ILE A 90 -0.32 8.98 13.23
CA ILE A 90 -1.09 10.22 13.27
C ILE A 90 -0.28 11.41 12.72
N ALA A 91 0.99 11.54 13.09
CA ALA A 91 1.84 12.64 12.60
C ALA A 91 2.02 12.64 11.08
N GLN A 92 2.14 11.43 10.48
CA GLN A 92 2.15 11.29 9.03
C GLN A 92 0.82 11.67 8.39
N ALA A 93 -0.32 11.34 9.02
CA ALA A 93 -1.64 11.72 8.52
C ALA A 93 -1.82 13.24 8.53
N GLU A 94 -1.40 13.91 9.60
CA GLU A 94 -1.40 15.38 9.70
C GLU A 94 -0.50 16.02 8.66
N SER A 95 0.69 15.47 8.46
CA SER A 95 1.61 15.93 7.40
C SER A 95 1.03 15.76 6.00
N LEU A 96 0.30 14.65 5.75
CA LEU A 96 -0.39 14.40 4.48
C LEU A 96 -1.53 15.40 4.25
N GLU A 97 -2.27 15.74 5.30
CA GLU A 97 -3.33 16.75 5.23
C GLU A 97 -2.76 18.14 4.92
N ALA A 98 -1.64 18.51 5.55
CA ALA A 98 -0.96 19.76 5.31
C ALA A 98 -0.43 19.91 3.86
N LEU A 99 -0.18 18.80 3.16
CA LEU A 99 0.16 18.84 1.72
C LEU A 99 -1.02 19.26 0.83
N GLY A 100 -2.23 19.27 1.40
CA GLY A 100 -3.44 19.49 0.62
C GLY A 100 -3.82 18.29 -0.25
N ALA A 101 -5.04 18.29 -0.74
CA ALA A 101 -5.50 17.36 -1.77
C ALA A 101 -6.38 18.12 -2.75
N SER A 102 -6.12 17.98 -4.03
CA SER A 102 -7.02 18.43 -5.07
C SER A 102 -8.08 17.34 -5.32
N GLY A 103 -9.19 17.39 -4.55
CA GLY A 103 -10.33 16.50 -4.75
C GLY A 103 -10.61 15.54 -3.56
N PRO A 104 -11.55 14.59 -3.76
CA PRO A 104 -12.01 13.69 -2.71
C PRO A 104 -10.90 12.81 -2.15
N GLU A 105 -11.03 12.47 -0.86
CA GLU A 105 -10.21 11.49 -0.17
C GLU A 105 -11.06 10.25 0.15
N VAL A 106 -10.56 9.08 -0.23
CA VAL A 106 -11.17 7.78 0.05
C VAL A 106 -10.16 6.92 0.77
N VAL A 107 -10.57 6.32 1.87
CA VAL A 107 -9.69 5.49 2.71
C VAL A 107 -10.28 4.09 2.81
N PHE A 108 -9.56 3.09 2.34
CA PHE A 108 -9.94 1.69 2.48
C PHE A 108 -9.15 1.03 3.61
N ASP A 109 -9.86 0.46 4.57
CA ASP A 109 -9.28 -0.36 5.63
C ASP A 109 -9.48 -1.85 5.28
N LEU A 110 -8.40 -2.51 4.84
CA LEU A 110 -8.42 -3.92 4.48
C LEU A 110 -8.24 -4.79 5.73
N GLN A 111 -9.33 -5.37 6.20
CA GLN A 111 -9.37 -6.21 7.41
C GLN A 111 -9.04 -7.66 7.06
N VAL A 112 -8.05 -8.22 7.75
CA VAL A 112 -7.59 -9.61 7.57
C VAL A 112 -7.09 -10.15 8.90
N GLY A 113 -7.48 -11.36 9.26
CA GLY A 113 -7.00 -12.02 10.48
C GLY A 113 -5.49 -12.31 10.42
N GLU A 114 -4.83 -12.23 11.58
CA GLU A 114 -3.36 -12.35 11.69
C GLU A 114 -2.81 -13.68 11.15
N GLU A 115 -3.53 -14.78 11.38
CA GLU A 115 -3.14 -16.10 10.86
C GLU A 115 -3.06 -16.10 9.32
N VAL A 116 -4.04 -15.48 8.66
CA VAL A 116 -4.04 -15.34 7.20
C VAL A 116 -2.90 -14.43 6.73
N ILE A 117 -2.63 -13.35 7.45
CA ILE A 117 -1.51 -12.43 7.18
C ILE A 117 -0.19 -13.18 7.26
N PHE A 118 0.02 -13.92 8.36
CA PHE A 118 1.24 -14.69 8.56
C PHE A 118 1.48 -15.68 7.41
N ARG A 119 0.45 -16.46 7.06
CA ARG A 119 0.50 -17.41 5.95
C ARG A 119 0.76 -16.72 4.60
N ARG A 120 0.17 -15.53 4.37
CA ARG A 120 0.41 -14.76 3.14
C ARG A 120 1.85 -14.26 3.04
N LEU A 121 2.41 -13.73 4.12
CA LEU A 121 3.74 -13.13 4.11
C LEU A 121 4.86 -14.17 4.03
N THR A 122 4.77 -15.25 4.77
CA THR A 122 5.77 -16.33 4.75
C THR A 122 5.89 -17.00 3.38
N ASN A 123 4.77 -17.08 2.66
CA ASN A 123 4.70 -17.67 1.32
C ASN A 123 4.87 -16.66 0.18
N ARG A 124 5.08 -15.37 0.50
CA ARG A 124 5.30 -14.33 -0.51
C ARG A 124 6.69 -14.43 -1.11
N ARG A 125 6.74 -14.22 -2.43
CA ARG A 125 7.99 -14.03 -3.18
C ARG A 125 7.88 -12.74 -3.97
N THR A 126 9.00 -12.06 -4.16
CA THR A 126 9.02 -10.78 -4.87
C THR A 126 10.16 -10.79 -5.87
N CYS A 127 9.93 -10.25 -7.05
CA CYS A 127 10.99 -9.99 -7.99
C CYS A 127 11.78 -8.73 -7.55
N PRO A 128 13.11 -8.82 -7.34
CA PRO A 128 13.90 -7.66 -6.96
C PRO A 128 14.08 -6.64 -8.09
N SER A 129 13.85 -7.04 -9.34
CA SER A 129 14.00 -6.18 -10.53
C SER A 129 12.72 -5.41 -10.87
N CYS A 130 11.59 -6.11 -11.11
CA CYS A 130 10.33 -5.48 -11.56
C CYS A 130 9.26 -5.39 -10.47
N GLU A 131 9.57 -5.79 -9.24
CA GLU A 131 8.70 -5.73 -8.05
C GLU A 131 7.41 -6.59 -8.14
N ALA A 132 7.29 -7.43 -9.16
CA ALA A 132 6.19 -8.38 -9.29
C ALA A 132 6.09 -9.27 -8.05
N ILE A 133 4.84 -9.46 -7.56
CA ILE A 133 4.56 -10.21 -6.34
C ILE A 133 3.94 -11.54 -6.70
N TYR A 134 4.48 -12.60 -6.10
CA TYR A 134 4.04 -13.98 -6.19
C TYR A 134 3.71 -14.55 -4.82
N HIS A 135 2.99 -15.63 -4.82
CA HIS A 135 2.71 -16.43 -3.64
C HIS A 135 2.87 -17.90 -4.00
N ILE A 136 3.75 -18.61 -3.31
CA ILE A 136 4.16 -19.98 -3.72
C ILE A 136 2.99 -20.98 -3.80
N ILE A 137 1.87 -20.70 -3.14
CA ILE A 137 0.65 -21.54 -3.17
C ILE A 137 -0.42 -20.93 -4.07
N ASN A 138 -0.82 -19.66 -3.81
CA ASN A 138 -2.02 -19.06 -4.41
C ASN A 138 -1.77 -18.35 -5.75
N LYS A 139 -0.52 -17.95 -6.01
CA LYS A 139 -0.08 -17.31 -7.27
C LYS A 139 1.37 -17.70 -7.57
N PRO A 140 1.64 -18.99 -7.82
CA PRO A 140 3.00 -19.44 -8.12
C PRO A 140 3.46 -18.86 -9.46
N PRO A 141 4.77 -18.66 -9.66
CA PRO A 141 5.32 -18.36 -10.96
C PRO A 141 5.19 -19.59 -11.88
N LYS A 142 5.15 -19.39 -13.19
CA LYS A 142 5.12 -20.46 -14.19
C LYS A 142 6.32 -21.40 -14.08
N LYS A 143 7.50 -20.82 -13.80
CA LYS A 143 8.73 -21.54 -13.50
C LYS A 143 9.13 -21.24 -12.08
N GLU A 144 9.28 -22.26 -11.26
CA GLU A 144 9.66 -22.12 -9.86
C GLU A 144 10.87 -21.21 -9.68
N GLY A 145 10.77 -20.29 -8.71
CA GLY A 145 11.82 -19.35 -8.37
C GLY A 145 12.13 -18.26 -9.41
N THR A 146 11.38 -18.19 -10.53
CA THR A 146 11.67 -17.27 -11.64
C THR A 146 10.50 -16.32 -11.88
N CYS A 147 10.79 -15.04 -12.07
CA CYS A 147 9.77 -14.03 -12.38
C CYS A 147 9.21 -14.19 -13.79
N ASP A 148 7.90 -14.32 -13.94
CA ASP A 148 7.23 -14.45 -15.25
C ASP A 148 7.31 -13.19 -16.11
N VAL A 149 7.60 -12.03 -15.49
CA VAL A 149 7.61 -10.73 -16.18
C VAL A 149 8.99 -10.42 -16.77
N CYS A 150 10.08 -10.67 -16.01
CA CYS A 150 11.42 -10.26 -16.42
C CYS A 150 12.50 -11.34 -16.28
N GLY A 151 12.13 -12.56 -15.92
CA GLY A 151 13.05 -13.69 -15.82
C GLY A 151 14.01 -13.67 -14.61
N THR A 152 13.98 -12.63 -13.78
CA THR A 152 14.85 -12.51 -12.60
C THR A 152 14.46 -13.52 -11.51
N ALA A 153 15.44 -14.03 -10.77
CA ALA A 153 15.20 -14.91 -9.63
C ALA A 153 14.34 -14.22 -8.56
N LEU A 154 13.31 -14.93 -8.07
CA LEU A 154 12.42 -14.46 -7.02
C LEU A 154 13.09 -14.62 -5.65
N VAL A 155 12.85 -13.66 -4.76
CA VAL A 155 13.37 -13.67 -3.39
C VAL A 155 12.26 -13.54 -2.36
N GLN A 156 12.47 -14.09 -1.17
CA GLN A 156 11.69 -13.71 -0.01
C GLN A 156 12.25 -12.40 0.54
N ARG A 157 11.36 -11.46 0.87
CA ARG A 157 11.79 -10.19 1.50
C ARG A 157 12.37 -10.46 2.89
N ALA A 158 13.37 -9.71 3.29
CA ALA A 158 13.94 -9.82 4.63
C ALA A 158 12.92 -9.53 5.74
N ASP A 159 11.95 -8.64 5.46
CA ASP A 159 10.87 -8.28 6.37
C ASP A 159 9.65 -9.26 6.34
N ASP A 160 9.75 -10.37 5.59
CA ASP A 160 8.76 -11.45 5.58
C ASP A 160 9.20 -12.69 6.36
N ARG A 161 10.25 -12.59 7.15
CA ARG A 161 10.64 -13.62 8.09
C ARG A 161 9.68 -13.65 9.29
N PRO A 162 9.35 -14.82 9.85
CA PRO A 162 8.35 -14.97 10.92
C PRO A 162 8.52 -14.01 12.10
N GLU A 163 9.74 -13.86 12.58
CA GLU A 163 10.06 -12.99 13.70
C GLU A 163 9.85 -11.49 13.37
N VAL A 164 10.11 -11.10 12.12
CA VAL A 164 9.92 -9.72 11.65
C VAL A 164 8.43 -9.44 11.39
N ILE A 165 7.67 -10.43 10.92
CA ILE A 165 6.21 -10.31 10.73
C ILE A 165 5.54 -9.97 12.07
N ALA A 166 5.89 -10.66 13.14
CA ALA A 166 5.33 -10.42 14.47
C ALA A 166 5.59 -8.96 14.93
N GLU A 167 6.81 -8.45 14.76
CA GLU A 167 7.13 -7.07 15.13
C GLU A 167 6.42 -6.04 14.23
N ARG A 168 6.24 -6.35 12.95
CA ARG A 168 5.45 -5.50 12.02
C ARG A 168 3.98 -5.43 12.43
N LEU A 169 3.38 -6.52 12.86
CA LEU A 169 1.99 -6.55 13.36
C LEU A 169 1.87 -5.72 14.64
N LYS A 170 2.77 -5.90 15.59
CA LYS A 170 2.83 -5.11 16.82
C LYS A 170 2.97 -3.60 16.52
N THR A 171 3.87 -3.24 15.60
CA THR A 171 4.04 -1.85 15.15
C THR A 171 2.78 -1.31 14.49
N HIS A 172 2.09 -2.13 13.68
CA HIS A 172 0.84 -1.77 13.03
C HIS A 172 -0.26 -1.46 14.05
N HIS A 173 -0.51 -2.35 15.01
CA HIS A 173 -1.50 -2.15 16.06
C HIS A 173 -1.21 -0.88 16.90
N ALA A 174 0.04 -0.69 17.29
CA ALA A 174 0.40 0.45 18.12
C ALA A 174 0.34 1.81 17.41
N LYS A 175 0.69 1.87 16.13
CA LYS A 175 0.92 3.15 15.42
C LYS A 175 -0.06 3.41 14.29
N THR A 176 -0.50 2.39 13.56
CA THR A 176 -1.28 2.55 12.33
C THR A 176 -2.78 2.36 12.57
N GLU A 177 -3.16 1.42 13.40
CA GLU A 177 -4.56 1.13 13.72
C GLU A 177 -5.32 2.35 14.27
N PRO A 178 -4.72 3.26 15.08
CA PRO A 178 -5.39 4.49 15.50
C PRO A 178 -5.87 5.40 14.36
N LEU A 179 -5.30 5.27 13.16
CA LEU A 179 -5.76 5.99 11.97
C LEU A 179 -7.18 5.61 11.55
N ILE A 180 -7.61 4.38 11.83
CA ILE A 180 -8.95 3.89 11.50
C ILE A 180 -10.01 4.78 12.16
N ALA A 181 -9.86 5.06 13.45
CA ALA A 181 -10.78 5.95 14.18
C ALA A 181 -10.75 7.39 13.61
N ARG A 182 -9.57 7.91 13.26
CA ARG A 182 -9.41 9.24 12.66
C ARG A 182 -10.18 9.37 11.34
N TYR A 183 -9.98 8.43 10.42
CA TYR A 183 -10.64 8.48 9.11
C TYR A 183 -12.13 8.10 9.18
N ALA A 184 -12.53 7.26 10.14
CA ALA A 184 -13.95 7.01 10.42
C ALA A 184 -14.67 8.28 10.89
N ALA A 185 -14.06 9.05 11.79
CA ALA A 185 -14.59 10.32 12.26
C ALA A 185 -14.71 11.37 11.13
N LYS A 186 -13.85 11.29 10.10
CA LYS A 186 -13.92 12.13 8.90
C LYS A 186 -15.00 11.68 7.90
N GLY A 187 -15.59 10.51 8.06
CA GLY A 187 -16.56 9.95 7.11
C GLY A 187 -15.94 9.49 5.78
N THR A 188 -14.62 9.32 5.71
CA THR A 188 -13.93 8.92 4.47
C THR A 188 -13.48 7.46 4.47
N LEU A 189 -13.75 6.69 5.55
CA LEU A 189 -13.29 5.33 5.76
C LEU A 189 -14.32 4.29 5.26
N TYR A 190 -13.84 3.36 4.45
CA TYR A 190 -14.59 2.17 3.99
C TYR A 190 -13.86 0.91 4.44
N ARG A 191 -14.55 0.05 5.21
CA ARG A 191 -14.00 -1.24 5.64
C ARG A 191 -14.22 -2.28 4.56
N ILE A 192 -13.17 -3.01 4.22
CA ILE A 192 -13.17 -4.03 3.17
C ILE A 192 -12.66 -5.35 3.76
N ASP A 193 -13.36 -6.44 3.51
CA ASP A 193 -12.90 -7.77 3.85
C ASP A 193 -11.76 -8.21 2.91
N GLY A 194 -10.53 -8.05 3.38
CA GLY A 194 -9.30 -8.47 2.69
C GLY A 194 -9.00 -9.97 2.85
N GLY A 195 -9.81 -10.72 3.60
CA GLY A 195 -9.67 -12.17 3.78
C GLY A 195 -10.11 -12.98 2.56
N ARG A 196 -10.90 -12.38 1.68
CA ARG A 196 -11.44 -12.98 0.44
C ARG A 196 -10.38 -13.14 -0.65
N THR A 197 -10.84 -13.63 -1.81
CA THR A 197 -9.99 -13.65 -3.02
C THR A 197 -9.66 -12.23 -3.49
N PRO A 198 -8.54 -12.02 -4.18
CA PRO A 198 -8.17 -10.71 -4.70
C PRO A 198 -9.26 -10.05 -5.55
N GLU A 199 -9.94 -10.85 -6.38
CA GLU A 199 -11.00 -10.40 -7.28
C GLU A 199 -12.24 -9.94 -6.50
N ALA A 200 -12.66 -10.71 -5.48
CA ALA A 200 -13.81 -10.37 -4.64
C ALA A 200 -13.53 -9.12 -3.79
N THR A 201 -12.32 -9.03 -3.20
CA THR A 201 -11.88 -7.84 -2.46
C THR A 201 -11.86 -6.61 -3.35
N PHE A 202 -11.32 -6.72 -4.58
CA PHE A 202 -11.25 -5.59 -5.50
C PHE A 202 -12.65 -5.19 -6.03
N ALA A 203 -13.55 -6.13 -6.24
CA ALA A 203 -14.92 -5.83 -6.66
C ALA A 203 -15.66 -4.95 -5.63
N GLU A 204 -15.44 -5.18 -4.33
CA GLU A 204 -15.99 -4.36 -3.25
C GLU A 204 -15.36 -2.95 -3.25
N VAL A 205 -14.05 -2.85 -3.38
CA VAL A 205 -13.33 -1.57 -3.54
C VAL A 205 -13.85 -0.80 -4.75
N LYS A 206 -14.00 -1.47 -5.89
CA LYS A 206 -14.48 -0.87 -7.13
C LYS A 206 -15.89 -0.30 -6.99
N LYS A 207 -16.79 -1.02 -6.31
CA LYS A 207 -18.16 -0.53 -6.05
C LYS A 207 -18.17 0.80 -5.30
N VAL A 208 -17.30 0.94 -4.28
CA VAL A 208 -17.17 2.19 -3.52
C VAL A 208 -16.59 3.29 -4.40
N MET A 209 -15.53 2.99 -5.15
CA MET A 209 -14.87 3.96 -6.03
C MET A 209 -15.82 4.48 -7.10
N ASP A 210 -16.59 3.61 -7.75
CA ASP A 210 -17.54 4.00 -8.79
C ASP A 210 -18.65 4.92 -8.21
N ALA A 211 -19.11 4.66 -6.98
CA ALA A 211 -20.08 5.51 -6.29
C ALA A 211 -19.49 6.92 -6.01
N VAL A 212 -18.32 6.99 -5.39
CA VAL A 212 -17.67 8.26 -5.06
C VAL A 212 -17.31 9.06 -6.32
N MET A 213 -16.85 8.42 -7.37
CA MET A 213 -16.54 9.09 -8.64
C MET A 213 -17.80 9.52 -9.40
N GLY A 214 -18.88 8.77 -9.28
CA GLY A 214 -20.18 9.14 -9.85
C GLY A 214 -20.80 10.36 -9.19
N GLU A 215 -20.62 10.52 -7.88
CA GLU A 215 -21.07 11.69 -7.12
C GLU A 215 -20.26 12.96 -7.42
N THR A 216 -18.99 12.82 -7.81
CA THR A 216 -18.07 13.94 -8.10
C THR A 216 -18.00 14.32 -9.58
N GLY A 217 -18.67 13.58 -10.46
CA GLY A 217 -18.79 13.90 -11.89
C GLY A 217 -19.52 15.23 -12.09
N PRO A 218 -19.16 16.01 -13.14
CA PRO A 218 -19.87 17.26 -13.43
C PRO A 218 -21.35 16.95 -13.55
N SER A 219 -22.19 17.66 -12.79
CA SER A 219 -23.64 17.60 -12.91
C SER A 219 -23.98 17.82 -14.39
N ARG A 220 -24.36 16.74 -15.10
CA ARG A 220 -24.92 16.88 -16.44
C ARG A 220 -26.13 17.76 -16.28
N GLY A 221 -26.00 19.01 -16.71
CA GLY A 221 -27.08 19.97 -16.71
C GLY A 221 -28.31 19.30 -17.31
N ARG A 222 -29.38 19.23 -16.52
CA ARG A 222 -30.72 18.98 -17.06
C ARG A 222 -31.08 20.29 -17.78
N GLY A 223 -30.83 20.32 -19.08
CA GLY A 223 -31.47 21.27 -19.98
C GLY A 223 -32.77 20.71 -20.48
#